data_dfefd914b13f7f2f086cc22eafe7f74b
#
_entry.id   dfefd914b13f7f2f086cc22eafe7f74b
#
_cell.length_a   1.000
_cell.length_b   1.000
_cell.length_c   1.000
_cell.angle_alpha   90.00
_cell.angle_beta   90.00
_cell.angle_gamma   90.00
#
_symmetry.space_group_name_H-M   'P 1'
#
loop_
_entity.id
_entity.type
_entity.pdbx_description
1 polymer ?
#
loop_
_entity_poly.entity_id
_entity_poly.type
_entity_poly.pdbx_seq_one_letter_code
_entity_poly.pdbx_strand_id
1 'polypeptide(L)'
;QVSASSQHLAEGSSEQASSLEETSSSLEEMASMTKQNADNANQAKAMMTETRQIVEKVDNQMNRMAASIGEITKTSEETGKIIKTIDEIAFQTNLLALNAAVEAARAGEAGAGFAVVADEVRNLAMRAAEAAKNTNSLIENTIKAVREGNELTQATREAFKENVSNATKVAQLIDEIAAASQEQAQGIGQINKAVSEMDKVTQQTAASAEESASASEELNAQANQMKGFVADLAAVVGGDAHGHVGRSEAAPVEKAVKIASRKAVAKSLPTPAGKKPAPAAGKALRPEQVLPLEESEFKDF
;
A
#
# COMPACT_ATOMS: atom_id res chain seq x y z
N GLN A 1 2.59 -13.10 58.10
CA GLN A 1 3.21 -13.41 56.80
C GLN A 1 2.18 -13.75 55.71
N VAL A 2 1.21 -14.64 56.00
CA VAL A 2 0.16 -14.99 55.00
C VAL A 2 -0.67 -13.79 54.60
N SER A 3 -1.11 -12.95 55.55
CA SER A 3 -1.86 -11.73 55.30
C SER A 3 -1.08 -10.76 54.38
N ALA A 4 0.22 -10.54 54.67
CA ALA A 4 1.06 -9.69 53.83
C ALA A 4 1.26 -10.25 52.37
N SER A 5 1.47 -11.58 52.28
CA SER A 5 1.59 -12.22 50.95
C SER A 5 0.29 -12.16 50.16
N SER A 6 -0.84 -12.31 50.82
CA SER A 6 -2.17 -12.17 50.19
C SER A 6 -2.43 -10.73 49.72
N GLN A 7 -2.04 -9.74 50.51
CA GLN A 7 -2.14 -8.33 50.11
C GLN A 7 -1.29 -8.05 48.84
N HIS A 8 -0.05 -8.52 48.80
CA HIS A 8 0.80 -8.38 47.62
C HIS A 8 0.23 -9.12 46.41
N LEU A 9 -0.42 -10.27 46.62
CA LEU A 9 -1.06 -11.01 45.51
C LEU A 9 -2.28 -10.24 44.99
N ALA A 10 -3.06 -9.61 45.84
CA ALA A 10 -4.19 -8.76 45.42
C ALA A 10 -3.70 -7.53 44.61
N GLU A 11 -2.64 -6.87 45.10
CA GLU A 11 -2.01 -5.74 44.39
C GLU A 11 -1.46 -6.17 43.02
N GLY A 12 -0.72 -7.29 42.96
CA GLY A 12 -0.18 -7.83 41.72
C GLY A 12 -1.28 -8.25 40.73
N SER A 13 -2.40 -8.79 41.23
CA SER A 13 -3.55 -9.12 40.40
C SER A 13 -4.22 -7.86 39.79
N SER A 14 -4.27 -6.77 40.59
CA SER A 14 -4.80 -5.49 40.09
C SER A 14 -3.92 -4.88 38.98
N GLU A 15 -2.59 -4.97 39.12
CA GLU A 15 -1.64 -4.53 38.12
C GLU A 15 -1.73 -5.40 36.85
N GLN A 16 -1.92 -6.71 37.03
CA GLN A 16 -2.12 -7.66 35.93
C GLN A 16 -3.43 -7.37 35.17
N ALA A 17 -4.52 -7.03 35.87
CA ALA A 17 -5.79 -6.64 35.23
C ALA A 17 -5.62 -5.40 34.36
N SER A 18 -4.89 -4.39 34.85
CA SER A 18 -4.60 -3.18 34.04
C SER A 18 -3.78 -3.51 32.80
N SER A 19 -2.79 -4.42 32.89
CA SER A 19 -1.98 -4.86 31.74
C SER A 19 -2.80 -5.68 30.74
N LEU A 20 -3.80 -6.46 31.20
CA LEU A 20 -4.73 -7.20 30.36
C LEU A 20 -5.68 -6.26 29.61
N GLU A 21 -6.15 -5.17 30.25
CA GLU A 21 -6.96 -4.14 29.56
C GLU A 21 -6.17 -3.47 28.43
N GLU A 22 -4.91 -3.11 28.66
CA GLU A 22 -4.03 -2.53 27.62
C GLU A 22 -3.78 -3.53 26.49
N THR A 23 -3.55 -4.81 26.84
CA THR A 23 -3.37 -5.90 25.86
C THR A 23 -4.63 -6.11 25.02
N SER A 24 -5.81 -6.08 25.66
CA SER A 24 -7.10 -6.21 24.96
C SER A 24 -7.33 -5.06 23.99
N SER A 25 -7.04 -3.82 24.38
CA SER A 25 -7.11 -2.65 23.52
C SER A 25 -6.18 -2.78 22.28
N SER A 26 -4.95 -3.26 22.52
CA SER A 26 -3.97 -3.49 21.44
C SER A 26 -4.42 -4.60 20.47
N LEU A 27 -5.08 -5.63 20.99
CA LEU A 27 -5.66 -6.71 20.17
C LEU A 27 -6.84 -6.23 19.32
N GLU A 28 -7.69 -5.34 19.85
CA GLU A 28 -8.77 -4.72 19.08
C GLU A 28 -8.23 -3.87 17.93
N GLU A 29 -7.18 -3.09 18.17
CA GLU A 29 -6.51 -2.32 17.15
C GLU A 29 -5.88 -3.23 16.08
N MET A 30 -5.17 -4.30 16.51
CA MET A 30 -4.61 -5.29 15.57
C MET A 30 -5.70 -5.99 14.75
N ALA A 31 -6.83 -6.33 15.33
CA ALA A 31 -7.96 -6.93 14.61
C ALA A 31 -8.49 -5.98 13.54
N SER A 32 -8.63 -4.70 13.88
CA SER A 32 -9.05 -3.65 12.94
C SER A 32 -8.06 -3.48 11.79
N MET A 33 -6.75 -3.37 12.10
CA MET A 33 -5.70 -3.25 11.07
C MET A 33 -5.63 -4.48 10.17
N THR A 34 -5.76 -5.67 10.73
CA THR A 34 -5.73 -6.92 9.97
C THR A 34 -6.92 -7.02 9.01
N LYS A 35 -8.11 -6.62 9.45
CA LYS A 35 -9.28 -6.52 8.59
C LYS A 35 -9.08 -5.50 7.47
N GLN A 36 -8.53 -4.33 7.80
CA GLN A 36 -8.22 -3.31 6.81
C GLN A 36 -7.19 -3.81 5.78
N ASN A 37 -6.19 -4.60 6.21
CA ASN A 37 -5.23 -5.21 5.29
C ASN A 37 -5.89 -6.19 4.32
N ALA A 38 -6.82 -7.01 4.80
CA ALA A 38 -7.60 -7.90 3.93
C ALA A 38 -8.44 -7.12 2.91
N ASP A 39 -9.10 -6.04 3.33
CA ASP A 39 -9.90 -5.18 2.46
C ASP A 39 -9.02 -4.45 1.43
N ASN A 40 -7.87 -3.93 1.84
CA ASN A 40 -6.90 -3.30 0.95
C ASN A 40 -6.34 -4.29 -0.08
N ALA A 41 -6.05 -5.52 0.34
CA ALA A 41 -5.63 -6.59 -0.58
C ALA A 41 -6.72 -6.90 -1.62
N ASN A 42 -7.98 -6.98 -1.23
CA ASN A 42 -9.09 -7.17 -2.16
C ASN A 42 -9.23 -6.02 -3.17
N GLN A 43 -9.05 -4.77 -2.72
CA GLN A 43 -9.05 -3.61 -3.62
C GLN A 43 -7.86 -3.65 -4.58
N ALA A 44 -6.66 -3.97 -4.09
CA ALA A 44 -5.47 -4.09 -4.92
C ALA A 44 -5.63 -5.19 -5.98
N LYS A 45 -6.27 -6.32 -5.64
CA LYS A 45 -6.62 -7.39 -6.59
C LYS A 45 -7.54 -6.89 -7.70
N ALA A 46 -8.56 -6.11 -7.35
CA ALA A 46 -9.46 -5.51 -8.35
C ALA A 46 -8.69 -4.59 -9.31
N MET A 47 -7.78 -3.75 -8.78
CA MET A 47 -6.92 -2.88 -9.59
C MET A 47 -5.97 -3.67 -10.50
N MET A 48 -5.41 -4.81 -10.03
CA MET A 48 -4.58 -5.68 -10.87
C MET A 48 -5.38 -6.32 -12.01
N THR A 49 -6.64 -6.66 -11.76
CA THR A 49 -7.53 -7.19 -12.81
C THR A 49 -7.80 -6.13 -13.88
N GLU A 50 -8.07 -4.89 -13.48
CA GLU A 50 -8.24 -3.76 -14.40
C GLU A 50 -6.96 -3.48 -15.19
N THR A 51 -5.80 -3.47 -14.51
CA THR A 51 -4.48 -3.29 -15.15
C THR A 51 -4.27 -4.33 -16.24
N ARG A 52 -4.59 -5.59 -15.97
CA ARG A 52 -4.49 -6.66 -16.98
C ARG A 52 -5.36 -6.39 -18.19
N GLN A 53 -6.61 -5.95 -18.00
CA GLN A 53 -7.51 -5.60 -19.10
C GLN A 53 -6.98 -4.43 -19.95
N ILE A 54 -6.39 -3.43 -19.29
CA ILE A 54 -5.76 -2.30 -19.99
C ILE A 54 -4.59 -2.78 -20.84
N VAL A 55 -3.72 -3.64 -20.31
CA VAL A 55 -2.56 -4.14 -21.04
C VAL A 55 -2.98 -5.06 -22.20
N GLU A 56 -4.01 -5.89 -22.05
CA GLU A 56 -4.59 -6.66 -23.15
C GLU A 56 -5.11 -5.74 -24.27
N LYS A 57 -5.73 -4.62 -23.92
CA LYS A 57 -6.17 -3.61 -24.89
C LYS A 57 -4.98 -2.95 -25.61
N VAL A 58 -3.89 -2.66 -24.87
CA VAL A 58 -2.66 -2.11 -25.46
C VAL A 58 -2.02 -3.12 -26.42
N ASP A 59 -1.93 -4.41 -26.06
CA ASP A 59 -1.40 -5.45 -26.97
C ASP A 59 -2.19 -5.50 -28.29
N ASN A 60 -3.52 -5.44 -28.22
CA ASN A 60 -4.37 -5.37 -29.40
C ASN A 60 -4.10 -4.12 -30.25
N GLN A 61 -3.85 -2.96 -29.64
CA GLN A 61 -3.51 -1.73 -30.35
C GLN A 61 -2.12 -1.82 -30.99
N MET A 62 -1.14 -2.42 -30.32
CA MET A 62 0.19 -2.66 -30.87
C MET A 62 0.15 -3.60 -32.07
N ASN A 63 -0.68 -4.64 -32.02
CA ASN A 63 -0.89 -5.53 -33.19
C ASN A 63 -1.46 -4.78 -34.40
N ARG A 64 -2.44 -3.89 -34.17
CA ARG A 64 -3.01 -3.05 -35.22
C ARG A 64 -1.98 -2.06 -35.77
N MET A 65 -1.16 -1.47 -34.91
CA MET A 65 -0.09 -0.56 -35.29
C MET A 65 0.95 -1.27 -36.15
N ALA A 66 1.39 -2.47 -35.78
CA ALA A 66 2.33 -3.27 -36.57
C ALA A 66 1.75 -3.62 -37.97
N ALA A 67 0.46 -3.94 -38.04
CA ALA A 67 -0.20 -4.18 -39.34
C ALA A 67 -0.22 -2.93 -40.21
N SER A 68 -0.55 -1.75 -39.65
CA SER A 68 -0.55 -0.49 -40.40
C SER A 68 0.86 -0.09 -40.87
N ILE A 69 1.88 -0.30 -40.04
CA ILE A 69 3.28 -0.09 -40.39
C ILE A 69 3.69 -1.00 -41.54
N GLY A 70 3.25 -2.27 -41.56
CA GLY A 70 3.48 -3.21 -42.63
C GLY A 70 2.84 -2.74 -43.95
N GLU A 71 1.64 -2.19 -43.91
CA GLU A 71 0.95 -1.65 -45.08
C GLU A 71 1.64 -0.38 -45.61
N ILE A 72 2.09 0.52 -44.72
CA ILE A 72 2.89 1.69 -45.15
C ILE A 72 4.18 1.25 -45.81
N THR A 73 4.88 0.24 -45.33
CA THR A 73 6.09 -0.29 -45.93
C THR A 73 5.80 -0.78 -47.36
N LYS A 74 4.76 -1.61 -47.50
CA LYS A 74 4.36 -2.14 -48.81
C LYS A 74 4.01 -1.03 -49.80
N THR A 75 3.20 -0.08 -49.39
CA THR A 75 2.79 1.05 -50.25
C THR A 75 3.97 1.94 -50.61
N SER A 76 4.91 2.15 -49.71
CA SER A 76 6.14 2.90 -50.00
C SER A 76 7.03 2.17 -51.01
N GLU A 77 7.18 0.84 -50.92
CA GLU A 77 7.93 0.04 -51.87
C GLU A 77 7.26 0.06 -53.27
N GLU A 78 5.92 -0.01 -53.32
CA GLU A 78 5.18 0.12 -54.60
C GLU A 78 5.36 1.52 -55.19
N THR A 79 5.31 2.56 -54.38
CA THR A 79 5.56 3.95 -54.80
C THR A 79 7.00 4.10 -55.33
N GLY A 80 7.99 3.49 -54.69
CA GLY A 80 9.38 3.46 -55.19
C GLY A 80 9.53 2.84 -56.57
N LYS A 81 8.78 1.76 -56.84
CA LYS A 81 8.75 1.14 -58.17
C LYS A 81 8.19 2.10 -59.22
N ILE A 82 7.11 2.83 -58.90
CA ILE A 82 6.50 3.81 -59.80
C ILE A 82 7.49 4.94 -60.10
N ILE A 83 8.17 5.46 -59.11
CA ILE A 83 9.18 6.51 -59.28
C ILE A 83 10.34 6.04 -60.14
N LYS A 84 10.79 4.80 -59.99
CA LYS A 84 11.82 4.20 -60.84
C LYS A 84 11.35 4.14 -62.31
N THR A 85 10.09 3.77 -62.56
CA THR A 85 9.51 3.79 -63.91
C THR A 85 9.45 5.22 -64.48
N ILE A 86 9.15 6.22 -63.65
CA ILE A 86 9.14 7.64 -64.09
C ILE A 86 10.57 8.08 -64.47
N ASP A 87 11.59 7.71 -63.70
CA ASP A 87 12.99 7.99 -64.05
C ASP A 87 13.39 7.35 -65.37
N GLU A 88 12.99 6.09 -65.60
CA GLU A 88 13.20 5.40 -66.90
C GLU A 88 12.50 6.10 -68.04
N ILE A 89 11.23 6.57 -67.87
CA ILE A 89 10.51 7.34 -68.89
C ILE A 89 11.20 8.69 -69.16
N ALA A 90 11.65 9.36 -68.11
CA ALA A 90 12.39 10.63 -68.26
C ALA A 90 13.69 10.41 -69.01
N PHE A 91 14.43 9.36 -68.72
CA PHE A 91 15.63 8.97 -69.53
C PHE A 91 15.31 8.67 -70.96
N GLN A 92 14.24 7.90 -71.26
CA GLN A 92 13.82 7.62 -72.69
C GLN A 92 13.39 8.90 -73.41
N THR A 93 12.65 9.80 -72.68
CA THR A 93 12.24 11.10 -73.21
C THR A 93 13.44 11.98 -73.60
N ASN A 94 14.45 11.99 -72.66
CA ASN A 94 15.71 12.71 -72.92
C ASN A 94 16.43 12.18 -74.21
N LEU A 95 16.47 10.82 -74.43
CA LEU A 95 17.05 10.24 -75.61
C LEU A 95 16.22 10.55 -76.87
N LEU A 96 14.89 10.53 -76.75
CA LEU A 96 14.01 10.91 -77.89
C LEU A 96 14.19 12.39 -78.29
N ALA A 97 14.27 13.26 -77.31
CA ALA A 97 14.54 14.69 -77.53
C ALA A 97 15.90 14.93 -78.16
N LEU A 98 16.95 14.21 -77.70
CA LEU A 98 18.27 14.28 -78.31
C LEU A 98 18.24 13.84 -79.80
N ASN A 99 17.58 12.75 -80.10
CA ASN A 99 17.42 12.29 -81.46
C ASN A 99 16.66 13.31 -82.37
N ALA A 100 15.60 13.94 -81.76
CA ALA A 100 14.85 14.98 -82.47
C ALA A 100 15.71 16.25 -82.75
N ALA A 101 16.55 16.64 -81.75
CA ALA A 101 17.48 17.75 -81.96
C ALA A 101 18.51 17.49 -83.01
N VAL A 102 19.05 16.26 -83.11
CA VAL A 102 19.98 15.86 -84.16
C VAL A 102 19.32 15.90 -85.53
N GLU A 103 18.08 15.43 -85.66
CA GLU A 103 17.37 15.44 -86.97
C GLU A 103 16.94 16.85 -87.32
N ALA A 104 16.59 17.71 -86.39
CA ALA A 104 16.32 19.14 -86.62
C ALA A 104 17.57 19.87 -87.13
N ALA A 105 18.75 19.60 -86.56
CA ALA A 105 20.03 20.13 -87.00
C ALA A 105 20.37 19.64 -88.42
N ARG A 106 19.98 18.41 -88.77
CA ARG A 106 20.17 17.81 -90.14
C ARG A 106 19.31 18.49 -91.16
N ALA A 107 18.12 19.00 -90.80
CA ALA A 107 17.20 19.71 -91.70
C ALA A 107 17.60 21.17 -91.97
N GLY A 108 18.67 21.69 -91.35
CA GLY A 108 19.19 23.04 -91.50
C GLY A 108 18.16 24.11 -91.10
N GLU A 109 18.07 25.21 -91.87
CA GLU A 109 17.16 26.33 -91.52
C GLU A 109 15.68 25.91 -91.40
N ALA A 110 15.23 24.91 -92.13
CA ALA A 110 13.87 24.41 -92.05
C ALA A 110 13.59 23.70 -90.73
N GLY A 111 14.62 23.23 -90.02
CA GLY A 111 14.51 22.55 -88.77
C GLY A 111 14.67 23.45 -87.47
N ALA A 112 14.99 24.73 -87.62
CA ALA A 112 15.35 25.61 -86.51
C ALA A 112 14.24 25.71 -85.40
N GLY A 113 12.94 25.75 -85.77
CA GLY A 113 11.84 25.74 -84.85
C GLY A 113 11.68 24.41 -84.06
N PHE A 114 11.98 23.29 -84.73
CA PHE A 114 11.95 21.97 -84.08
C PHE A 114 13.12 21.75 -83.19
N ALA A 115 14.30 22.33 -83.44
CA ALA A 115 15.46 22.26 -82.57
C ALA A 115 15.19 22.90 -81.20
N VAL A 116 14.52 24.07 -81.17
CA VAL A 116 14.16 24.75 -79.88
C VAL A 116 13.20 23.90 -79.04
N VAL A 117 12.20 23.27 -79.72
CA VAL A 117 11.24 22.40 -79.02
C VAL A 117 11.95 21.15 -78.49
N ALA A 118 12.86 20.56 -79.29
CA ALA A 118 13.63 19.39 -78.82
C ALA A 118 14.52 19.70 -77.64
N ASP A 119 15.19 20.86 -77.60
CA ASP A 119 15.99 21.29 -76.47
C ASP A 119 15.12 21.54 -75.24
N GLU A 120 13.92 22.11 -75.38
CA GLU A 120 12.99 22.34 -74.20
C GLU A 120 12.46 21.00 -73.67
N VAL A 121 12.09 20.03 -74.59
CA VAL A 121 11.68 18.69 -74.13
C VAL A 121 12.82 17.96 -73.42
N ARG A 122 14.05 18.12 -73.91
CA ARG A 122 15.24 17.56 -73.27
C ARG A 122 15.46 18.12 -71.91
N ASN A 123 15.36 19.45 -71.75
CA ASN A 123 15.47 20.12 -70.45
C ASN A 123 14.38 19.64 -69.44
N LEU A 124 13.14 19.54 -69.95
CA LEU A 124 12.01 19.03 -69.13
C LEU A 124 12.26 17.58 -68.67
N ALA A 125 12.78 16.73 -69.58
CA ALA A 125 13.13 15.35 -69.24
C ALA A 125 14.23 15.26 -68.17
N MET A 126 15.27 16.07 -68.24
CA MET A 126 16.33 16.13 -67.24
C MET A 126 15.79 16.58 -65.87
N ARG A 127 14.92 17.59 -65.84
CA ARG A 127 14.26 18.05 -64.60
C ARG A 127 13.34 16.98 -64.05
N ALA A 128 12.62 16.23 -64.88
CA ALA A 128 11.78 15.12 -64.43
C ALA A 128 12.62 13.98 -63.83
N ALA A 129 13.76 13.62 -64.39
CA ALA A 129 14.69 12.62 -63.89
C ALA A 129 15.26 13.05 -62.52
N GLU A 130 15.66 14.33 -62.39
CA GLU A 130 16.16 14.87 -61.12
C GLU A 130 15.08 14.84 -60.02
N ALA A 131 13.83 15.23 -60.35
CA ALA A 131 12.70 15.15 -59.42
C ALA A 131 12.38 13.70 -59.01
N ALA A 132 12.44 12.76 -59.96
CA ALA A 132 12.25 11.34 -59.68
C ALA A 132 13.35 10.80 -58.73
N LYS A 133 14.61 11.12 -58.98
CA LYS A 133 15.74 10.74 -58.12
C LYS A 133 15.59 11.28 -56.69
N ASN A 134 15.23 12.56 -56.57
CA ASN A 134 15.00 13.19 -55.27
C ASN A 134 13.83 12.51 -54.51
N THR A 135 12.74 12.21 -55.23
CA THR A 135 11.58 11.51 -54.66
C THR A 135 11.94 10.09 -54.25
N ASN A 136 12.75 9.36 -55.02
CA ASN A 136 13.22 8.03 -54.64
C ASN A 136 14.01 8.05 -53.35
N SER A 137 14.90 9.04 -53.18
CA SER A 137 15.66 9.21 -51.93
C SER A 137 14.75 9.47 -50.72
N LEU A 138 13.68 10.27 -50.90
CA LEU A 138 12.68 10.48 -49.82
C LEU A 138 11.93 9.19 -49.49
N ILE A 139 11.58 8.36 -50.47
CA ILE A 139 10.92 7.08 -50.26
C ILE A 139 11.86 6.11 -49.51
N GLU A 140 13.13 6.02 -49.87
CA GLU A 140 14.11 5.19 -49.17
C GLU A 140 14.27 5.60 -47.71
N ASN A 141 14.36 6.91 -47.45
CA ASN A 141 14.39 7.43 -46.06
C ASN A 141 13.10 7.10 -45.30
N THR A 142 11.94 7.19 -45.97
CA THR A 142 10.65 6.83 -45.37
C THR A 142 10.62 5.35 -45.00
N ILE A 143 11.06 4.45 -45.89
CA ILE A 143 11.12 3.00 -45.64
C ILE A 143 12.04 2.71 -44.43
N LYS A 144 13.17 3.41 -44.35
CA LYS A 144 14.09 3.27 -43.19
C LYS A 144 13.42 3.69 -41.89
N ALA A 145 12.82 4.87 -41.85
CA ALA A 145 12.11 5.36 -40.64
C ALA A 145 10.95 4.44 -40.23
N VAL A 146 10.23 3.89 -41.19
CA VAL A 146 9.14 2.93 -40.95
C VAL A 146 9.66 1.61 -40.36
N ARG A 147 10.82 1.13 -40.82
CA ARG A 147 11.46 -0.07 -40.25
C ARG A 147 11.88 0.16 -38.79
N GLU A 148 12.53 1.29 -38.49
CA GLU A 148 12.89 1.68 -37.13
C GLU A 148 11.64 1.78 -36.25
N GLY A 149 10.54 2.36 -36.74
CA GLY A 149 9.25 2.41 -36.06
C GLY A 149 8.64 1.02 -35.78
N ASN A 150 8.83 0.07 -36.70
CA ASN A 150 8.38 -1.31 -36.51
C ASN A 150 9.18 -2.02 -35.40
N GLU A 151 10.50 -1.85 -35.37
CA GLU A 151 11.37 -2.42 -34.36
C GLU A 151 10.99 -1.87 -32.96
N LEU A 152 10.76 -0.56 -32.87
CA LEU A 152 10.31 0.08 -31.63
C LEU A 152 8.94 -0.44 -31.19
N THR A 153 8.01 -0.64 -32.13
CA THR A 153 6.68 -1.21 -31.84
C THR A 153 6.80 -2.62 -31.28
N GLN A 154 7.69 -3.43 -31.85
CA GLN A 154 7.92 -4.80 -31.40
C GLN A 154 8.57 -4.85 -30.01
N ALA A 155 9.57 -4.01 -29.75
CA ALA A 155 10.20 -3.89 -28.42
C ALA A 155 9.19 -3.43 -27.36
N THR A 156 8.35 -2.46 -27.70
CA THR A 156 7.26 -1.98 -26.82
C THR A 156 6.28 -3.10 -26.48
N ARG A 157 5.90 -3.92 -27.46
CA ARG A 157 5.00 -5.05 -27.27
C ARG A 157 5.61 -6.12 -26.33
N GLU A 158 6.91 -6.39 -26.46
CA GLU A 158 7.59 -7.32 -25.57
C GLU A 158 7.63 -6.80 -24.12
N ALA A 159 7.90 -5.51 -23.91
CA ALA A 159 7.85 -4.88 -22.62
C ALA A 159 6.44 -4.96 -21.96
N PHE A 160 5.38 -4.81 -22.77
CA PHE A 160 4.02 -4.99 -22.25
C PHE A 160 3.70 -6.45 -21.89
N LYS A 161 4.23 -7.44 -22.59
CA LYS A 161 4.10 -8.86 -22.20
C LYS A 161 4.78 -9.15 -20.86
N GLU A 162 5.95 -8.59 -20.66
CA GLU A 162 6.64 -8.68 -19.36
C GLU A 162 5.82 -8.01 -18.24
N ASN A 163 5.21 -6.86 -18.52
CA ASN A 163 4.33 -6.16 -17.58
C ASN A 163 3.12 -7.02 -17.18
N VAL A 164 2.47 -7.72 -18.14
CA VAL A 164 1.38 -8.69 -17.84
C VAL A 164 1.87 -9.79 -16.91
N SER A 165 3.05 -10.35 -17.17
CA SER A 165 3.64 -11.40 -16.34
C SER A 165 3.86 -10.91 -14.90
N ASN A 166 4.41 -9.71 -14.76
CA ASN A 166 4.67 -9.10 -13.46
C ASN A 166 3.35 -8.75 -12.73
N ALA A 167 2.36 -8.19 -13.43
CA ALA A 167 1.04 -7.90 -12.88
C ALA A 167 0.35 -9.18 -12.37
N THR A 168 0.52 -10.30 -13.07
CA THR A 168 -0.01 -11.60 -12.64
C THR A 168 0.66 -12.09 -11.34
N LYS A 169 1.98 -11.94 -11.23
CA LYS A 169 2.71 -12.29 -10.00
C LYS A 169 2.29 -11.40 -8.82
N VAL A 170 2.13 -10.09 -9.07
CA VAL A 170 1.65 -9.15 -8.05
C VAL A 170 0.24 -9.54 -7.59
N ALA A 171 -0.66 -9.88 -8.51
CA ALA A 171 -2.00 -10.34 -8.15
C ALA A 171 -1.98 -11.61 -7.27
N GLN A 172 -1.06 -12.54 -7.53
CA GLN A 172 -0.89 -13.73 -6.70
C GLN A 172 -0.38 -13.38 -5.29
N LEU A 173 0.61 -12.50 -5.16
CA LEU A 173 1.10 -12.03 -3.86
C LEU A 173 -0.01 -11.32 -3.06
N ILE A 174 -0.86 -10.57 -3.73
CA ILE A 174 -2.02 -9.91 -3.11
C ILE A 174 -3.02 -10.95 -2.57
N ASP A 175 -3.27 -12.02 -3.31
CA ASP A 175 -4.12 -13.13 -2.84
C ASP A 175 -3.53 -13.81 -1.59
N GLU A 176 -2.22 -14.02 -1.55
CA GLU A 176 -1.52 -14.56 -0.38
C GLU A 176 -1.63 -13.61 0.83
N ILE A 177 -1.50 -12.30 0.62
CA ILE A 177 -1.67 -11.29 1.68
C ILE A 177 -3.11 -11.31 2.20
N ALA A 178 -4.11 -11.40 1.34
CA ALA A 178 -5.51 -11.47 1.75
C ALA A 178 -5.79 -12.73 2.59
N ALA A 179 -5.30 -13.89 2.15
CA ALA A 179 -5.43 -15.15 2.88
C ALA A 179 -4.72 -15.12 4.24
N ALA A 180 -3.47 -14.63 4.28
CA ALA A 180 -2.71 -14.48 5.52
C ALA A 180 -3.38 -13.50 6.50
N SER A 181 -3.93 -12.39 6.00
CA SER A 181 -4.68 -11.44 6.83
C SER A 181 -5.94 -12.08 7.42
N GLN A 182 -6.61 -12.93 6.67
CA GLN A 182 -7.78 -13.65 7.16
C GLN A 182 -7.41 -14.68 8.24
N GLU A 183 -6.30 -15.38 8.09
CA GLU A 183 -5.76 -16.29 9.10
C GLU A 183 -5.33 -15.53 10.37
N GLN A 184 -4.66 -14.39 10.21
CA GLN A 184 -4.30 -13.50 11.32
C GLN A 184 -5.54 -13.03 12.08
N ALA A 185 -6.62 -12.64 11.41
CA ALA A 185 -7.86 -12.23 12.05
C ALA A 185 -8.46 -13.36 12.91
N GLN A 186 -8.41 -14.60 12.44
CA GLN A 186 -8.83 -15.77 13.22
C GLN A 186 -7.92 -16.01 14.43
N GLY A 187 -6.60 -15.89 14.26
CA GLY A 187 -5.62 -16.01 15.34
C GLY A 187 -5.82 -14.96 16.42
N ILE A 188 -6.02 -13.69 16.05
CA ILE A 188 -6.31 -12.60 16.98
C ILE A 188 -7.62 -12.89 17.73
N GLY A 189 -8.65 -13.43 17.08
CA GLY A 189 -9.88 -13.83 17.72
C GLY A 189 -9.68 -14.93 18.78
N GLN A 190 -8.74 -15.86 18.57
CA GLN A 190 -8.39 -16.89 19.56
C GLN A 190 -7.61 -16.28 20.74
N ILE A 191 -6.66 -15.37 20.46
CA ILE A 191 -5.91 -14.66 21.50
C ILE A 191 -6.86 -13.83 22.37
N ASN A 192 -7.83 -13.13 21.78
CA ASN A 192 -8.80 -12.33 22.50
C ASN A 192 -9.64 -13.20 23.48
N LYS A 193 -10.02 -14.41 23.08
CA LYS A 193 -10.67 -15.35 23.99
C LYS A 193 -9.77 -15.77 25.14
N ALA A 194 -8.49 -16.04 24.89
CA ALA A 194 -7.53 -16.41 25.93
C ALA A 194 -7.28 -15.25 26.91
N VAL A 195 -7.19 -14.01 26.41
CA VAL A 195 -7.05 -12.80 27.24
C VAL A 195 -8.28 -12.61 28.12
N SER A 196 -9.49 -12.82 27.59
CA SER A 196 -10.72 -12.77 28.40
C SER A 196 -10.77 -13.83 29.50
N GLU A 197 -10.24 -15.02 29.25
CA GLU A 197 -10.14 -16.07 30.26
C GLU A 197 -9.08 -15.73 31.32
N MET A 198 -7.94 -15.12 30.90
CA MET A 198 -6.92 -14.62 31.83
C MET A 198 -7.47 -13.51 32.72
N ASP A 199 -8.28 -12.59 32.19
CA ASP A 199 -8.93 -11.54 33.01
C ASP A 199 -9.81 -12.16 34.08
N LYS A 200 -10.63 -13.15 33.76
CA LYS A 200 -11.45 -13.87 34.74
C LYS A 200 -10.63 -14.55 35.82
N VAL A 201 -9.52 -15.23 35.43
CA VAL A 201 -8.61 -15.87 36.38
C VAL A 201 -7.95 -14.82 37.31
N THR A 202 -7.54 -13.68 36.75
CA THR A 202 -6.92 -12.58 37.48
C THR A 202 -7.88 -11.99 38.50
N GLN A 203 -9.13 -11.75 38.14
CA GLN A 203 -10.18 -11.27 39.06
C GLN A 203 -10.45 -12.29 40.18
N GLN A 204 -10.52 -13.58 39.83
CA GLN A 204 -10.72 -14.64 40.82
C GLN A 204 -9.53 -14.77 41.77
N THR A 205 -8.30 -14.58 41.27
CA THR A 205 -7.08 -14.59 42.09
C THR A 205 -7.07 -13.42 43.06
N ALA A 206 -7.44 -12.22 42.59
CA ALA A 206 -7.57 -11.04 43.48
C ALA A 206 -8.59 -11.27 44.57
N ALA A 207 -9.77 -11.79 44.26
CA ALA A 207 -10.81 -12.07 45.27
C ALA A 207 -10.35 -13.14 46.29
N SER A 208 -9.69 -14.22 45.82
CA SER A 208 -9.16 -15.25 46.72
C SER A 208 -8.02 -14.75 47.59
N ALA A 209 -7.24 -13.79 47.10
CA ALA A 209 -6.20 -13.14 47.87
C ALA A 209 -6.78 -12.26 48.98
N GLU A 210 -7.81 -11.46 48.68
CA GLU A 210 -8.52 -10.66 49.72
C GLU A 210 -9.17 -11.55 50.76
N GLU A 211 -9.82 -12.64 50.37
CA GLU A 211 -10.41 -13.60 51.30
C GLU A 211 -9.35 -14.25 52.23
N SER A 212 -8.20 -14.64 51.61
CA SER A 212 -7.07 -15.23 52.38
C SER A 212 -6.43 -14.24 53.36
N ALA A 213 -6.34 -12.95 52.97
CA ALA A 213 -5.86 -11.90 53.88
C ALA A 213 -6.80 -11.75 55.09
N SER A 214 -8.10 -11.69 54.83
CA SER A 214 -9.14 -11.54 55.85
C SER A 214 -9.16 -12.75 56.82
N ALA A 215 -9.12 -13.98 56.29
CA ALA A 215 -9.04 -15.20 57.09
C ALA A 215 -7.77 -15.25 57.94
N SER A 216 -6.63 -14.75 57.41
CA SER A 216 -5.38 -14.68 58.16
C SER A 216 -5.41 -13.66 59.30
N GLU A 217 -6.11 -12.54 59.14
CA GLU A 217 -6.35 -11.57 60.22
C GLU A 217 -7.24 -12.18 61.32
N GLU A 218 -8.29 -12.89 60.96
CA GLU A 218 -9.16 -13.57 61.93
C GLU A 218 -8.41 -14.65 62.72
N LEU A 219 -7.61 -15.49 62.02
CA LEU A 219 -6.75 -16.49 62.66
C LEU A 219 -5.75 -15.86 63.62
N ASN A 220 -5.18 -14.69 63.29
CA ASN A 220 -4.27 -13.97 64.15
C ASN A 220 -5.00 -13.44 65.39
N ALA A 221 -6.22 -12.93 65.25
CA ALA A 221 -7.06 -12.51 66.36
C ALA A 221 -7.39 -13.70 67.32
N GLN A 222 -7.80 -14.85 66.72
CA GLN A 222 -8.08 -16.08 67.49
C GLN A 222 -6.84 -16.60 68.20
N ALA A 223 -5.67 -16.59 67.58
CA ALA A 223 -4.40 -17.00 68.22
C ALA A 223 -4.01 -16.08 69.39
N ASN A 224 -4.24 -14.78 69.30
CA ASN A 224 -4.02 -13.84 70.34
C ASN A 224 -5.01 -14.06 71.53
N GLN A 225 -6.24 -14.38 71.22
CA GLN A 225 -7.25 -14.73 72.29
C GLN A 225 -6.88 -16.04 73.00
N MET A 226 -6.45 -17.07 72.21
CA MET A 226 -5.95 -18.30 72.81
C MET A 226 -4.73 -18.08 73.68
N LYS A 227 -3.77 -17.22 73.30
CA LYS A 227 -2.64 -16.83 74.16
C LYS A 227 -3.13 -16.20 75.46
N GLY A 228 -4.18 -15.38 75.43
CA GLY A 228 -4.84 -14.85 76.61
C GLY A 228 -5.37 -15.95 77.50
N PHE A 229 -6.15 -16.89 77.02
CA PHE A 229 -6.67 -18.02 77.80
C PHE A 229 -5.58 -18.91 78.38
N VAL A 230 -4.48 -19.16 77.64
CA VAL A 230 -3.33 -19.91 78.23
C VAL A 230 -2.65 -19.15 79.34
N ALA A 231 -2.52 -17.83 79.25
CA ALA A 231 -1.97 -16.99 80.30
C ALA A 231 -2.87 -17.02 81.54
N ASP A 232 -4.19 -16.90 81.35
CA ASP A 232 -5.16 -17.01 82.47
C ASP A 232 -5.16 -18.40 83.13
N LEU A 233 -5.08 -19.47 82.40
CA LEU A 233 -4.94 -20.84 82.87
C LEU A 233 -3.60 -21.02 83.62
N ALA A 234 -2.52 -20.49 83.11
CA ALA A 234 -1.22 -20.53 83.81
C ALA A 234 -1.24 -19.79 85.18
N ALA A 235 -1.97 -18.68 85.21
CA ALA A 235 -2.18 -17.96 86.50
C ALA A 235 -3.00 -18.77 87.52
N VAL A 236 -3.99 -19.54 87.03
CA VAL A 236 -4.84 -20.38 87.92
C VAL A 236 -4.09 -21.63 88.39
N VAL A 237 -3.28 -22.29 87.53
CA VAL A 237 -2.57 -23.53 87.87
C VAL A 237 -1.24 -23.27 88.62
N GLY A 238 -0.62 -22.19 88.29
CA GLY A 238 0.69 -21.79 88.92
C GLY A 238 0.58 -21.10 90.27
N GLY A 239 -0.35 -21.47 91.09
CA GLY A 239 -0.64 -20.89 92.39
C GLY A 239 0.46 -20.00 93.00
N ASP A 240 0.16 -18.76 93.28
CA ASP A 240 0.89 -17.75 94.01
C ASP A 240 2.33 -18.08 94.47
N ALA A 241 3.30 -17.79 93.59
CA ALA A 241 4.65 -17.54 94.09
C ALA A 241 5.19 -16.33 93.32
N HIS A 242 5.18 -15.25 94.04
CA HIS A 242 5.87 -13.99 93.90
C HIS A 242 5.01 -12.77 93.49
N GLY A 243 4.57 -12.08 94.54
CA GLY A 243 5.10 -10.81 94.95
C GLY A 243 4.84 -9.63 94.05
N HIS A 244 3.88 -8.81 94.53
CA HIS A 244 3.82 -7.36 94.25
C HIS A 244 4.88 -6.79 93.30
N VAL A 245 4.46 -6.53 92.11
CA VAL A 245 5.02 -5.43 91.33
C VAL A 245 3.86 -4.53 90.87
N GLY A 246 3.93 -3.37 91.35
CA GLY A 246 3.18 -2.17 91.13
C GLY A 246 1.97 -2.18 90.18
N ARG A 247 0.83 -1.98 90.81
CA ARG A 247 -0.40 -1.57 90.16
C ARG A 247 -0.13 -0.20 89.51
N SER A 248 0.33 -0.19 88.26
CA SER A 248 0.26 1.01 87.49
C SER A 248 -1.17 1.15 87.04
N GLU A 249 -1.80 2.15 87.57
CA GLU A 249 -3.14 2.62 87.19
C GLU A 249 -3.18 2.93 85.74
N ALA A 250 -3.62 1.96 84.89
CA ALA A 250 -3.93 2.19 83.50
C ALA A 250 -5.30 2.85 83.42
N ALA A 251 -5.31 4.12 83.14
CA ALA A 251 -6.51 4.87 82.81
C ALA A 251 -7.32 4.15 81.75
N PRO A 252 -8.65 4.13 81.82
CA PRO A 252 -9.49 3.50 80.83
C PRO A 252 -9.37 4.29 79.49
N VAL A 253 -8.69 3.73 78.56
CA VAL A 253 -8.76 4.23 77.18
C VAL A 253 -10.05 3.69 76.63
N GLU A 254 -11.13 4.37 76.92
CA GLU A 254 -12.35 4.31 76.16
C GLU A 254 -12.09 4.94 74.78
N LYS A 255 -11.46 4.21 73.92
CA LYS A 255 -11.52 4.51 72.47
C LYS A 255 -12.57 3.61 71.87
N ALA A 256 -13.80 4.15 71.85
CA ALA A 256 -14.81 3.71 70.97
C ALA A 256 -14.20 3.57 69.54
N VAL A 257 -13.99 2.31 69.14
CA VAL A 257 -13.79 2.00 67.76
C VAL A 257 -15.10 2.37 67.06
N LYS A 258 -15.21 3.60 66.60
CA LYS A 258 -16.17 3.96 65.59
C LYS A 258 -15.81 3.09 64.42
N ILE A 259 -16.52 1.99 64.25
CA ILE A 259 -16.68 1.33 62.98
C ILE A 259 -17.28 2.40 62.09
N ALA A 260 -16.44 3.16 61.45
CA ALA A 260 -16.83 3.95 60.31
C ALA A 260 -17.29 2.94 59.26
N SER A 261 -18.59 2.70 59.22
CA SER A 261 -19.23 2.17 58.04
C SER A 261 -18.79 3.08 56.91
N ARG A 262 -17.72 2.71 56.26
CA ARG A 262 -17.41 3.28 54.94
C ARG A 262 -18.60 2.92 54.03
N LYS A 263 -19.58 3.84 54.00
CA LYS A 263 -20.45 3.93 52.88
C LYS A 263 -19.54 3.75 51.70
N ALA A 264 -19.82 2.71 50.91
CA ALA A 264 -19.31 2.58 49.57
C ALA A 264 -19.60 3.91 48.88
N VAL A 265 -18.61 4.78 48.87
CA VAL A 265 -18.57 5.86 47.90
C VAL A 265 -18.33 5.12 46.61
N ALA A 266 -19.41 4.76 45.95
CA ALA A 266 -19.39 4.54 44.56
C ALA A 266 -18.77 5.81 43.93
N LYS A 267 -17.47 5.80 43.82
CA LYS A 267 -16.74 6.77 43.02
C LYS A 267 -17.30 6.53 41.61
N SER A 268 -18.33 7.30 41.28
CA SER A 268 -18.79 7.40 39.93
C SER A 268 -17.54 7.60 39.09
N LEU A 269 -17.19 6.58 38.27
CA LEU A 269 -16.28 6.70 37.18
C LEU A 269 -16.63 7.98 36.47
N PRO A 270 -15.68 8.88 36.20
CA PRO A 270 -15.97 10.01 35.33
C PRO A 270 -16.47 9.43 34.02
N THR A 271 -17.74 9.67 33.73
CA THR A 271 -18.31 9.48 32.42
C THR A 271 -17.30 10.06 31.45
N PRO A 272 -16.83 9.33 30.46
CA PRO A 272 -15.93 9.89 29.47
C PRO A 272 -16.65 11.12 28.91
N ALA A 273 -16.09 12.29 29.23
CA ALA A 273 -16.57 13.57 28.70
C ALA A 273 -16.76 13.37 27.22
N GLY A 274 -18.01 13.57 26.77
CA GLY A 274 -18.38 13.42 25.38
C GLY A 274 -17.32 14.06 24.53
N LYS A 275 -16.73 13.26 23.63
CA LYS A 275 -15.84 13.76 22.57
C LYS A 275 -16.58 14.94 21.96
N LYS A 276 -16.05 16.13 22.18
CA LYS A 276 -16.42 17.28 21.33
C LYS A 276 -16.33 16.77 19.89
N PRO A 277 -17.31 17.02 19.04
CA PRO A 277 -17.21 16.66 17.64
C PRO A 277 -15.87 17.21 17.16
N ALA A 278 -15.05 16.33 16.57
CA ALA A 278 -13.82 16.71 15.91
C ALA A 278 -14.15 17.88 14.98
N PRO A 279 -13.30 18.92 14.89
CA PRO A 279 -13.52 19.98 13.94
C PRO A 279 -13.64 19.31 12.57
N ALA A 280 -14.70 19.69 11.84
CA ALA A 280 -15.04 19.19 10.53
C ALA A 280 -13.77 19.00 9.69
N ALA A 281 -13.69 17.83 9.05
CA ALA A 281 -12.62 17.41 8.17
C ALA A 281 -12.04 18.62 7.42
N GLY A 282 -10.75 18.85 7.64
CA GLY A 282 -10.01 19.87 6.94
C GLY A 282 -10.28 19.69 5.45
N LYS A 283 -10.63 20.75 4.75
CA LYS A 283 -10.81 20.80 3.31
C LYS A 283 -9.68 19.98 2.68
N ALA A 284 -10.05 18.95 1.92
CA ALA A 284 -9.07 18.21 1.12
C ALA A 284 -8.25 19.25 0.35
N LEU A 285 -6.97 19.28 0.61
CA LEU A 285 -6.02 20.12 -0.10
C LEU A 285 -6.11 19.70 -1.57
N ARG A 286 -6.32 20.66 -2.47
CA ARG A 286 -6.28 20.39 -3.90
C ARG A 286 -4.86 19.98 -4.28
N PRO A 287 -4.68 19.06 -5.26
CA PRO A 287 -3.35 18.59 -5.67
C PRO A 287 -2.33 19.72 -5.93
N GLU A 288 -2.80 20.83 -6.43
CA GLU A 288 -2.01 22.05 -6.73
C GLU A 288 -1.43 22.75 -5.46
N GLN A 289 -1.94 22.41 -4.26
CA GLN A 289 -1.46 22.97 -2.98
C GLN A 289 -0.41 22.10 -2.29
N VAL A 290 -0.21 20.86 -2.79
CA VAL A 290 0.74 19.90 -2.22
C VAL A 290 2.07 19.89 -2.96
N LEU A 291 2.07 20.25 -4.25
CA LEU A 291 3.25 20.36 -5.10
C LEU A 291 3.13 21.63 -5.94
N PRO A 292 3.70 22.76 -5.53
CA PRO A 292 3.84 23.90 -6.40
C PRO A 292 4.91 23.59 -7.45
N LEU A 293 4.48 23.04 -8.59
CA LEU A 293 5.33 22.95 -9.77
C LEU A 293 5.25 24.30 -10.47
N GLU A 294 6.33 25.05 -10.47
CA GLU A 294 6.43 26.28 -11.26
C GLU A 294 6.56 25.91 -12.75
N GLU A 295 5.76 26.55 -13.61
CA GLU A 295 5.79 26.35 -15.08
C GLU A 295 7.17 26.61 -15.72
N SER A 296 8.13 27.13 -14.96
CA SER A 296 9.50 27.40 -15.41
C SER A 296 10.39 26.16 -15.53
N GLU A 297 10.03 25.02 -14.90
CA GLU A 297 10.85 23.80 -14.90
C GLU A 297 10.66 22.92 -16.14
N PHE A 298 9.71 23.22 -17.02
CA PHE A 298 9.43 22.43 -18.22
C PHE A 298 9.93 23.05 -19.52
N LYS A 299 10.81 24.04 -19.50
CA LYS A 299 11.30 24.70 -20.71
C LYS A 299 12.46 24.00 -21.43
N ASP A 300 13.01 22.93 -20.83
CA ASP A 300 14.20 22.24 -21.37
C ASP A 300 13.95 20.73 -21.65
N PHE A 301 12.68 20.34 -21.88
CA PHE A 301 12.34 18.99 -22.36
C PHE A 301 11.56 19.05 -23.67
#